data_39b5d3a80687926b24d8e502a2774aef
#
_entry.id   39b5d3a80687926b24d8e502a2774aef
#
_cell.length_a   1.000
_cell.length_b   1.000
_cell.length_c   1.000
_cell.angle_alpha   90.00
_cell.angle_beta   90.00
_cell.angle_gamma   90.00
#
_symmetry.space_group_name_H-M   'P 1'
#
loop_
_entity.id
_entity.type
_entity.pdbx_description
1 polymer ?
#
loop_
_entity_poly.entity_id
_entity_poly.type
_entity_poly.pdbx_seq_one_letter_code
_entity_poly.pdbx_strand_id
1 'polypeptide(L)'
;MSSAKRPIEPLSGGTLVLGALAIGMANFMMVLDTTIANVAVPTISGNLGVAPDQGTWVLTSFSISLAIGLPLTGWLAQRFGQVKLFLSAVVLFVLASVCCGLAPNLTSLLVFRVFQGAVCGPLAPLSQALLVAIFPPARRTTALVVWSMTTFLGPVCGPILGGYLTDNISWPWIFYINVPVGIFILLTLGQVLNGRDNPTRKLPVDVVGLLLLMVAVGSLQILLDKGQDLDWFSAAPIRILAVITVLGFASLITWELTAQHPILDLRLFKERNYAIGTLSVSLGFALYFASLVLVPLWLQTEMGYTATWAGIATAPLGIAGVVLAPFIGRLMQHTDARVLASMAFICWIGASLWRMYFETNLDIQFIGWNSVLMGAGTAFLFTPLVAISLSRLPPEKIPAALGLQNALRMTGASFAVSLGPAFWDHRARQHQVDLAERMTPFDHWSAQAQDNLNNLGLSAQGALESLARTIDRQAHMLALNDFSLASAWLFCAVLAIVWLARSPKAKAK
;
A
#
# COMPACT_ATOMS: atom_id res chain seq x y z
N MET A 1 13.73 -41.96 1.58
CA MET A 1 14.27 -41.48 0.28
C MET A 1 13.76 -40.07 0.04
N SER A 2 14.59 -39.06 0.25
CA SER A 2 14.20 -37.66 -0.07
C SER A 2 14.30 -37.54 -1.60
N SER A 3 13.14 -37.48 -2.26
CA SER A 3 13.06 -37.15 -3.68
C SER A 3 13.72 -35.77 -3.87
N ALA A 4 14.81 -35.73 -4.60
CA ALA A 4 15.49 -34.49 -4.95
C ALA A 4 14.46 -33.60 -5.69
N LYS A 5 14.06 -32.49 -5.08
CA LYS A 5 13.12 -31.56 -5.68
C LYS A 5 13.74 -30.98 -6.95
N ARG A 6 12.96 -30.94 -8.01
CA ARG A 6 13.36 -30.30 -9.27
C ARG A 6 13.33 -28.78 -9.09
N PRO A 7 14.30 -28.05 -9.65
CA PRO A 7 14.24 -26.58 -9.63
C PRO A 7 12.99 -26.08 -10.35
N ILE A 8 12.56 -24.86 -10.03
CA ILE A 8 11.44 -24.21 -10.71
C ILE A 8 11.92 -23.84 -12.12
N GLU A 9 11.46 -24.60 -13.11
CA GLU A 9 11.74 -24.34 -14.52
C GLU A 9 10.67 -23.46 -15.15
N PRO A 10 11.00 -22.64 -16.16
CA PRO A 10 10.02 -21.87 -16.90
C PRO A 10 8.92 -22.75 -17.47
N LEU A 11 7.67 -22.29 -17.33
CA LEU A 11 6.49 -22.96 -17.85
C LEU A 11 6.20 -22.47 -19.29
N SER A 12 5.38 -23.21 -20.03
CA SER A 12 4.98 -22.86 -21.40
C SER A 12 3.49 -23.13 -21.64
N GLY A 13 2.92 -22.49 -22.66
CA GLY A 13 1.54 -22.72 -23.08
C GLY A 13 0.49 -22.46 -21.98
N GLY A 14 -0.52 -23.32 -21.93
CA GLY A 14 -1.64 -23.19 -20.97
C GLY A 14 -1.23 -23.30 -19.51
N THR A 15 -0.20 -24.10 -19.19
CA THR A 15 0.32 -24.24 -17.82
C THR A 15 0.96 -22.95 -17.29
N LEU A 16 1.61 -22.18 -18.16
CA LEU A 16 2.13 -20.85 -17.81
C LEU A 16 0.98 -19.89 -17.49
N VAL A 17 -0.06 -19.87 -18.33
CA VAL A 17 -1.22 -18.97 -18.13
C VAL A 17 -1.95 -19.32 -16.83
N LEU A 18 -2.24 -20.60 -16.60
CA LEU A 18 -2.90 -21.05 -15.36
C LEU A 18 -2.05 -20.78 -14.10
N GLY A 19 -0.75 -21.06 -14.17
CA GLY A 19 0.16 -20.75 -13.08
C GLY A 19 0.26 -19.25 -12.78
N ALA A 20 0.38 -18.42 -13.83
CA ALA A 20 0.43 -16.98 -13.70
C ALA A 20 -0.88 -16.40 -13.14
N LEU A 21 -2.03 -16.90 -13.59
CA LEU A 21 -3.33 -16.52 -13.08
C LEU A 21 -3.47 -16.89 -11.58
N ALA A 22 -3.13 -18.11 -11.20
CA ALA A 22 -3.27 -18.56 -9.82
C ALA A 22 -2.32 -17.79 -8.87
N ILE A 23 -1.06 -17.54 -9.26
CA ILE A 23 -0.14 -16.74 -8.47
C ILE A 23 -0.61 -15.27 -8.40
N GLY A 24 -1.08 -14.72 -9.52
CA GLY A 24 -1.65 -13.36 -9.57
C GLY A 24 -2.88 -13.22 -8.68
N MET A 25 -3.78 -14.23 -8.69
CA MET A 25 -4.96 -14.27 -7.80
C MET A 25 -4.58 -14.30 -6.33
N ALA A 26 -3.48 -14.96 -5.94
CA ALA A 26 -3.00 -14.94 -4.56
C ALA A 26 -2.53 -13.52 -4.14
N ASN A 27 -1.83 -12.81 -5.02
CA ASN A 27 -1.46 -11.41 -4.78
C ASN A 27 -2.70 -10.51 -4.70
N PHE A 28 -3.64 -10.68 -5.63
CA PHE A 28 -4.91 -9.95 -5.62
C PHE A 28 -5.70 -10.20 -4.32
N MET A 29 -5.84 -11.46 -3.90
CA MET A 29 -6.52 -11.86 -2.66
C MET A 29 -5.91 -11.16 -1.43
N MET A 30 -4.57 -11.12 -1.35
CA MET A 30 -3.86 -10.42 -0.27
C MET A 30 -4.17 -8.92 -0.28
N VAL A 31 -4.05 -8.26 -1.45
CA VAL A 31 -4.28 -6.81 -1.56
C VAL A 31 -5.76 -6.46 -1.36
N LEU A 32 -6.66 -7.31 -1.83
CA LEU A 32 -8.09 -7.19 -1.58
C LEU A 32 -8.40 -7.24 -0.08
N ASP A 33 -7.85 -8.21 0.66
CA ASP A 33 -8.08 -8.36 2.10
C ASP A 33 -7.62 -7.13 2.90
N THR A 34 -6.53 -6.47 2.48
CA THR A 34 -6.05 -5.23 3.12
C THR A 34 -6.99 -4.04 2.92
N THR A 35 -7.80 -4.04 1.89
CA THR A 35 -8.64 -2.89 1.50
C THR A 35 -10.12 -3.12 1.74
N ILE A 36 -10.60 -4.34 1.62
CA ILE A 36 -12.02 -4.71 1.76
C ILE A 36 -12.53 -4.48 3.20
N ALA A 37 -11.68 -4.74 4.19
CA ALA A 37 -12.04 -4.59 5.59
C ALA A 37 -12.25 -3.12 6.02
N ASN A 38 -11.63 -2.15 5.33
CA ASN A 38 -11.74 -0.73 5.68
C ASN A 38 -13.19 -0.23 5.67
N VAL A 39 -13.98 -0.67 4.69
CA VAL A 39 -15.38 -0.27 4.54
C VAL A 39 -16.29 -0.94 5.58
N ALA A 40 -15.90 -2.14 6.03
CA ALA A 40 -16.72 -2.95 6.94
C ALA A 40 -16.53 -2.59 8.43
N VAL A 41 -15.49 -1.83 8.81
CA VAL A 41 -15.18 -1.49 10.22
C VAL A 41 -16.39 -0.94 10.99
N PRO A 42 -17.15 0.05 10.48
CA PRO A 42 -18.30 0.58 11.22
C PRO A 42 -19.37 -0.51 11.49
N THR A 43 -19.65 -1.35 10.50
CA THR A 43 -20.63 -2.44 10.63
C THR A 43 -20.12 -3.52 11.58
N ILE A 44 -18.83 -3.87 11.53
CA ILE A 44 -18.19 -4.82 12.45
C ILE A 44 -18.30 -4.29 13.89
N SER A 45 -17.95 -3.02 14.12
CA SER A 45 -18.03 -2.39 15.45
C SER A 45 -19.44 -2.41 15.99
N GLY A 46 -20.43 -2.02 15.18
CA GLY A 46 -21.83 -2.04 15.57
C GLY A 46 -22.35 -3.45 15.89
N ASN A 47 -22.02 -4.46 15.06
CA ASN A 47 -22.46 -5.84 15.27
C ASN A 47 -21.79 -6.50 16.48
N LEU A 48 -20.54 -6.16 16.79
CA LEU A 48 -19.82 -6.67 17.95
C LEU A 48 -20.06 -5.85 19.23
N GLY A 49 -20.84 -4.76 19.17
CA GLY A 49 -21.18 -3.91 20.30
C GLY A 49 -19.97 -3.18 20.90
N VAL A 50 -19.02 -2.75 20.06
CA VAL A 50 -17.79 -2.06 20.47
C VAL A 50 -17.73 -0.65 19.91
N ALA A 51 -16.95 0.22 20.56
CA ALA A 51 -16.75 1.59 20.09
C ALA A 51 -16.02 1.61 18.73
N PRO A 52 -16.29 2.61 17.85
CA PRO A 52 -15.66 2.70 16.52
C PRO A 52 -14.14 2.69 16.54
N ASP A 53 -13.52 3.36 17.53
CA ASP A 53 -12.06 3.39 17.75
C ASP A 53 -11.49 2.01 18.08
N GLN A 54 -12.26 1.16 18.78
CA GLN A 54 -11.89 -0.23 19.03
C GLN A 54 -12.00 -1.08 17.75
N GLY A 55 -12.96 -0.79 16.88
CA GLY A 55 -13.13 -1.49 15.60
C GLY A 55 -11.95 -1.28 14.65
N THR A 56 -11.26 -0.14 14.72
CA THR A 56 -10.06 0.10 13.90
C THR A 56 -8.93 -0.88 14.17
N TRP A 57 -8.88 -1.49 15.37
CA TRP A 57 -7.90 -2.53 15.69
C TRP A 57 -7.98 -3.76 14.79
N VAL A 58 -9.12 -4.00 14.14
CA VAL A 58 -9.25 -5.07 13.13
C VAL A 58 -8.29 -4.85 11.94
N LEU A 59 -8.08 -3.60 11.55
CA LEU A 59 -7.13 -3.23 10.50
C LEU A 59 -5.70 -3.20 11.02
N THR A 60 -5.49 -2.54 12.17
CA THR A 60 -4.19 -2.35 12.79
C THR A 60 -3.52 -3.67 13.13
N SER A 61 -4.24 -4.61 13.75
CA SER A 61 -3.68 -5.92 14.14
C SER A 61 -3.21 -6.74 12.94
N PHE A 62 -3.94 -6.71 11.84
CA PHE A 62 -3.52 -7.33 10.58
C PHE A 62 -2.29 -6.63 9.99
N SER A 63 -2.31 -5.30 9.91
CA SER A 63 -1.23 -4.51 9.31
C SER A 63 0.09 -4.67 10.06
N ILE A 64 0.07 -4.68 11.40
CA ILE A 64 1.26 -4.93 12.23
C ILE A 64 1.86 -6.30 11.91
N SER A 65 1.04 -7.34 11.96
CA SER A 65 1.52 -8.72 11.75
C SER A 65 1.95 -8.96 10.29
N LEU A 66 1.29 -8.35 9.32
CA LEU A 66 1.71 -8.33 7.92
C LEU A 66 3.08 -7.67 7.76
N ALA A 67 3.28 -6.49 8.37
CA ALA A 67 4.54 -5.75 8.29
C ALA A 67 5.72 -6.52 8.91
N ILE A 68 5.47 -7.32 9.95
CA ILE A 68 6.45 -8.23 10.54
C ILE A 68 6.69 -9.45 9.64
N GLY A 69 5.64 -10.01 9.02
CA GLY A 69 5.71 -11.20 8.18
C GLY A 69 6.45 -10.99 6.84
N LEU A 70 6.32 -9.80 6.25
CA LEU A 70 6.91 -9.46 4.96
C LEU A 70 8.44 -9.68 4.90
N PRO A 71 9.25 -9.12 5.80
CA PRO A 71 10.71 -9.26 5.74
C PRO A 71 11.18 -10.68 6.06
N LEU A 72 10.40 -11.49 6.78
CA LEU A 72 10.72 -12.88 7.09
C LEU A 72 10.69 -13.80 5.86
N THR A 73 10.09 -13.36 4.77
CA THR A 73 9.88 -14.17 3.55
C THR A 73 11.18 -14.80 3.04
N GLY A 74 12.28 -14.04 3.04
CA GLY A 74 13.55 -14.51 2.54
C GLY A 74 14.11 -15.69 3.32
N TRP A 75 14.10 -15.60 4.65
CA TRP A 75 14.55 -16.66 5.55
C TRP A 75 13.62 -17.89 5.47
N LEU A 76 12.29 -17.66 5.52
CA LEU A 76 11.30 -18.72 5.41
C LEU A 76 11.41 -19.49 4.08
N ALA A 77 11.60 -18.77 2.97
CA ALA A 77 11.76 -19.36 1.64
C ALA A 77 13.02 -20.24 1.52
N GLN A 78 14.13 -19.82 2.11
CA GLN A 78 15.36 -20.61 2.14
C GLN A 78 15.22 -21.86 3.01
N ARG A 79 14.47 -21.78 4.12
CA ARG A 79 14.29 -22.90 5.06
C ARG A 79 13.29 -23.94 4.57
N PHE A 80 12.14 -23.50 4.03
CA PHE A 80 11.02 -24.39 3.70
C PHE A 80 10.86 -24.64 2.19
N GLY A 81 11.46 -23.81 1.36
CA GLY A 81 11.25 -23.77 -0.09
C GLY A 81 10.20 -22.73 -0.46
N GLN A 82 10.29 -22.16 -1.66
CA GLN A 82 9.41 -21.09 -2.11
C GLN A 82 7.98 -21.57 -2.38
N VAL A 83 7.85 -22.71 -3.09
CA VAL A 83 6.53 -23.25 -3.48
C VAL A 83 5.80 -23.79 -2.26
N LYS A 84 6.51 -24.56 -1.43
CA LYS A 84 5.91 -25.12 -0.21
C LYS A 84 5.48 -24.01 0.75
N LEU A 85 6.30 -22.98 0.94
CA LEU A 85 5.95 -21.84 1.78
C LEU A 85 4.74 -21.10 1.23
N PHE A 86 4.71 -20.84 -0.08
CA PHE A 86 3.61 -20.14 -0.73
C PHE A 86 2.28 -20.90 -0.58
N LEU A 87 2.25 -22.18 -0.89
CA LEU A 87 1.04 -23.01 -0.75
C LEU A 87 0.57 -23.11 0.71
N SER A 88 1.51 -23.32 1.65
CA SER A 88 1.17 -23.35 3.08
C SER A 88 0.65 -21.99 3.57
N ALA A 89 1.21 -20.87 3.10
CA ALA A 89 0.71 -19.54 3.43
C ALA A 89 -0.72 -19.33 2.90
N VAL A 90 -1.04 -19.78 1.68
CA VAL A 90 -2.40 -19.73 1.14
C VAL A 90 -3.37 -20.56 1.98
N VAL A 91 -3.00 -21.80 2.34
CA VAL A 91 -3.85 -22.66 3.21
C VAL A 91 -4.12 -21.97 4.54
N LEU A 92 -3.08 -21.52 5.22
CA LEU A 92 -3.18 -20.89 6.54
C LEU A 92 -3.95 -19.56 6.47
N PHE A 93 -3.77 -18.79 5.40
CA PHE A 93 -4.51 -17.55 5.17
C PHE A 93 -6.01 -17.80 4.99
N VAL A 94 -6.39 -18.81 4.20
CA VAL A 94 -7.79 -19.20 4.01
C VAL A 94 -8.42 -19.69 5.32
N LEU A 95 -7.71 -20.52 6.07
CA LEU A 95 -8.16 -20.97 7.38
C LEU A 95 -8.35 -19.80 8.36
N ALA A 96 -7.39 -18.88 8.40
CA ALA A 96 -7.51 -17.66 9.21
C ALA A 96 -8.70 -16.80 8.77
N SER A 97 -8.93 -16.67 7.46
CA SER A 97 -10.10 -15.95 6.91
C SER A 97 -11.41 -16.58 7.39
N VAL A 98 -11.54 -17.91 7.37
CA VAL A 98 -12.73 -18.59 7.91
C VAL A 98 -12.89 -18.31 9.40
N CYS A 99 -11.80 -18.37 10.18
CA CYS A 99 -11.83 -18.06 11.61
C CYS A 99 -12.24 -16.60 11.88
N CYS A 100 -11.75 -15.63 11.06
CA CYS A 100 -12.17 -14.23 11.17
C CYS A 100 -13.69 -14.08 10.94
N GLY A 101 -14.23 -14.74 9.91
CA GLY A 101 -15.66 -14.69 9.62
C GLY A 101 -16.54 -15.39 10.68
N LEU A 102 -15.99 -16.32 11.44
CA LEU A 102 -16.65 -17.03 12.54
C LEU A 102 -16.44 -16.38 13.91
N ALA A 103 -15.70 -15.28 14.01
CA ALA A 103 -15.33 -14.66 15.27
C ALA A 103 -16.57 -14.14 16.05
N PRO A 104 -16.81 -14.61 17.29
CA PRO A 104 -18.00 -14.23 18.07
C PRO A 104 -17.84 -12.89 18.80
N ASN A 105 -16.63 -12.35 18.92
CA ASN A 105 -16.32 -11.09 19.60
C ASN A 105 -15.04 -10.44 19.03
N LEU A 106 -14.81 -9.17 19.39
CA LEU A 106 -13.66 -8.42 18.91
C LEU A 106 -12.32 -9.10 19.24
N THR A 107 -12.14 -9.59 20.47
CA THR A 107 -10.87 -10.19 20.90
C THR A 107 -10.48 -11.39 20.04
N SER A 108 -11.42 -12.31 19.78
CA SER A 108 -11.16 -13.45 18.90
C SER A 108 -10.87 -13.01 17.47
N LEU A 109 -11.60 -12.01 16.96
CA LEU A 109 -11.36 -11.45 15.64
C LEU A 109 -9.94 -10.87 15.55
N LEU A 110 -9.50 -10.10 16.53
CA LEU A 110 -8.14 -9.52 16.56
C LEU A 110 -7.05 -10.60 16.56
N VAL A 111 -7.22 -11.67 17.36
CA VAL A 111 -6.28 -12.79 17.39
C VAL A 111 -6.19 -13.47 16.00
N PHE A 112 -7.33 -13.70 15.35
CA PHE A 112 -7.35 -14.30 14.02
C PHE A 112 -6.77 -13.35 12.96
N ARG A 113 -6.98 -12.04 13.08
CA ARG A 113 -6.37 -11.02 12.21
C ARG A 113 -4.85 -10.94 12.35
N VAL A 114 -4.31 -11.04 13.59
CA VAL A 114 -2.87 -11.15 13.82
C VAL A 114 -2.30 -12.38 13.12
N PHE A 115 -2.93 -13.53 13.28
CA PHE A 115 -2.49 -14.76 12.62
C PHE A 115 -2.59 -14.65 11.09
N GLN A 116 -3.69 -14.11 10.57
CA GLN A 116 -3.93 -13.90 9.13
C GLN A 116 -2.87 -12.98 8.53
N GLY A 117 -2.56 -11.85 9.18
CA GLY A 117 -1.53 -10.92 8.72
C GLY A 117 -0.13 -11.54 8.70
N ALA A 118 0.23 -12.29 9.75
CA ALA A 118 1.53 -12.95 9.82
C ALA A 118 1.75 -13.96 8.68
N VAL A 119 0.74 -14.79 8.39
CA VAL A 119 0.83 -15.78 7.30
C VAL A 119 0.66 -15.15 5.92
N CYS A 120 0.04 -13.98 5.83
CA CYS A 120 -0.12 -13.20 4.61
C CYS A 120 1.21 -12.58 4.14
N GLY A 121 2.12 -12.26 5.08
CA GLY A 121 3.39 -11.59 4.77
C GLY A 121 4.18 -12.19 3.60
N PRO A 122 4.41 -13.49 3.54
CA PRO A 122 5.12 -14.12 2.42
C PRO A 122 4.39 -14.09 1.07
N LEU A 123 3.08 -13.88 1.01
CA LEU A 123 2.31 -14.03 -0.23
C LEU A 123 2.73 -13.03 -1.33
N ALA A 124 2.87 -11.74 -1.00
CA ALA A 124 3.24 -10.73 -2.00
C ALA A 124 4.65 -10.94 -2.57
N PRO A 125 5.72 -11.05 -1.73
CA PRO A 125 7.07 -11.25 -2.24
C PRO A 125 7.24 -12.57 -2.98
N LEU A 126 6.61 -13.65 -2.49
CA LEU A 126 6.69 -14.96 -3.14
C LEU A 126 5.87 -15.01 -4.43
N SER A 127 4.70 -14.38 -4.51
CA SER A 127 3.94 -14.28 -5.77
C SER A 127 4.79 -13.59 -6.83
N GLN A 128 5.48 -12.51 -6.49
CA GLN A 128 6.36 -11.80 -7.40
C GLN A 128 7.56 -12.66 -7.81
N ALA A 129 8.21 -13.33 -6.85
CA ALA A 129 9.36 -14.20 -7.11
C ALA A 129 8.98 -15.43 -7.95
N LEU A 130 7.85 -16.08 -7.65
CA LEU A 130 7.37 -17.24 -8.39
C LEU A 130 6.92 -16.88 -9.81
N LEU A 131 6.25 -15.74 -10.00
CA LEU A 131 5.94 -15.25 -11.34
C LEU A 131 7.22 -15.06 -12.17
N VAL A 132 8.24 -14.40 -11.61
CA VAL A 132 9.52 -14.22 -12.31
C VAL A 132 10.21 -15.57 -12.60
N ALA A 133 10.05 -16.56 -11.71
CA ALA A 133 10.67 -17.88 -11.88
C ALA A 133 9.98 -18.76 -12.94
N ILE A 134 8.63 -18.74 -13.02
CA ILE A 134 7.87 -19.56 -13.98
C ILE A 134 7.88 -18.99 -15.40
N PHE A 135 8.19 -17.70 -15.58
CA PHE A 135 8.28 -17.10 -16.92
C PHE A 135 9.64 -17.33 -17.55
N PRO A 136 9.71 -17.59 -18.87
CA PRO A 136 10.97 -17.64 -19.61
C PRO A 136 11.78 -16.35 -19.42
N PRO A 137 13.14 -16.42 -19.41
CA PRO A 137 14.00 -15.25 -19.19
C PRO A 137 13.67 -14.04 -20.08
N ALA A 138 13.32 -14.29 -21.35
CA ALA A 138 12.92 -13.25 -22.31
C ALA A 138 11.57 -12.57 -21.98
N ARG A 139 10.74 -13.18 -21.13
CA ARG A 139 9.40 -12.68 -20.75
C ARG A 139 9.24 -12.35 -19.27
N ARG A 140 10.31 -12.23 -18.51
CA ARG A 140 10.28 -11.88 -17.07
C ARG A 140 9.62 -10.52 -16.80
N THR A 141 9.75 -9.60 -17.73
CA THR A 141 9.05 -8.31 -17.67
C THR A 141 7.53 -8.50 -17.68
N THR A 142 7.02 -9.43 -18.49
CA THR A 142 5.58 -9.77 -18.51
C THR A 142 5.10 -10.31 -17.16
N ALA A 143 5.94 -11.09 -16.45
CA ALA A 143 5.64 -11.55 -15.11
C ALA A 143 5.44 -10.38 -14.13
N LEU A 144 6.31 -9.38 -14.17
CA LEU A 144 6.21 -8.18 -13.34
C LEU A 144 4.98 -7.33 -13.69
N VAL A 145 4.62 -7.28 -14.98
CA VAL A 145 3.38 -6.63 -15.45
C VAL A 145 2.15 -7.33 -14.85
N VAL A 146 2.06 -8.65 -14.95
CA VAL A 146 0.94 -9.43 -14.38
C VAL A 146 0.83 -9.18 -12.88
N TRP A 147 1.95 -9.19 -12.16
CA TRP A 147 1.97 -8.91 -10.73
C TRP A 147 1.48 -7.49 -10.41
N SER A 148 1.93 -6.49 -11.18
CA SER A 148 1.50 -5.09 -11.00
C SER A 148 0.01 -4.91 -11.22
N MET A 149 -0.55 -5.53 -12.28
CA MET A 149 -1.99 -5.48 -12.56
C MET A 149 -2.82 -6.00 -11.38
N THR A 150 -2.44 -7.14 -10.80
CA THR A 150 -3.16 -7.72 -9.66
C THR A 150 -3.03 -6.86 -8.39
N THR A 151 -1.91 -6.15 -8.23
CA THR A 151 -1.70 -5.21 -7.12
C THR A 151 -2.60 -3.96 -7.26
N PHE A 152 -2.82 -3.46 -8.48
CA PHE A 152 -3.67 -2.28 -8.69
C PHE A 152 -5.17 -2.58 -8.62
N LEU A 153 -5.58 -3.80 -8.95
CA LEU A 153 -6.99 -4.20 -8.88
C LEU A 153 -7.53 -4.25 -7.44
N GLY A 154 -6.69 -4.61 -6.48
CA GLY A 154 -7.10 -4.75 -5.07
C GLY A 154 -7.74 -3.48 -4.48
N PRO A 155 -7.07 -2.32 -4.48
CA PRO A 155 -7.60 -1.08 -3.94
C PRO A 155 -8.88 -0.58 -4.65
N VAL A 156 -9.07 -0.94 -5.91
CA VAL A 156 -10.29 -0.60 -6.68
C VAL A 156 -11.45 -1.52 -6.31
N CYS A 157 -11.19 -2.83 -6.29
CA CYS A 157 -12.22 -3.83 -6.02
C CYS A 157 -12.61 -3.89 -4.53
N GLY A 158 -11.66 -3.58 -3.62
CA GLY A 158 -11.85 -3.70 -2.18
C GLY A 158 -13.06 -2.93 -1.65
N PRO A 159 -13.12 -1.61 -1.81
CA PRO A 159 -14.26 -0.82 -1.34
C PRO A 159 -15.58 -1.22 -2.00
N ILE A 160 -15.57 -1.52 -3.31
CA ILE A 160 -16.77 -1.91 -4.06
C ILE A 160 -17.33 -3.24 -3.55
N LEU A 161 -16.49 -4.27 -3.48
CA LEU A 161 -16.89 -5.59 -3.00
C LEU A 161 -17.19 -5.58 -1.50
N GLY A 162 -16.39 -4.85 -0.72
CA GLY A 162 -16.58 -4.71 0.72
C GLY A 162 -17.89 -4.05 1.08
N GLY A 163 -18.22 -2.94 0.44
CA GLY A 163 -19.52 -2.26 0.60
C GLY A 163 -20.67 -3.17 0.20
N TYR A 164 -20.61 -3.76 -1.00
CA TYR A 164 -21.67 -4.64 -1.48
C TYR A 164 -21.93 -5.84 -0.56
N LEU A 165 -20.86 -6.54 -0.12
CA LEU A 165 -20.97 -7.71 0.76
C LEU A 165 -21.50 -7.33 2.15
N THR A 166 -21.02 -6.21 2.69
CA THR A 166 -21.40 -5.74 4.03
C THR A 166 -22.85 -5.28 4.07
N ASP A 167 -23.30 -4.54 3.04
CA ASP A 167 -24.64 -3.95 3.02
C ASP A 167 -25.72 -4.95 2.60
N ASN A 168 -25.42 -5.87 1.68
CA ASN A 168 -26.43 -6.75 1.08
C ASN A 168 -26.43 -8.18 1.63
N ILE A 169 -25.32 -8.62 2.27
CA ILE A 169 -25.23 -10.00 2.79
C ILE A 169 -24.90 -9.96 4.29
N SER A 170 -23.64 -9.83 4.66
CA SER A 170 -23.15 -9.58 6.02
C SER A 170 -21.64 -9.38 6.02
N TRP A 171 -21.10 -8.69 7.04
CA TRP A 171 -19.66 -8.40 7.13
C TRP A 171 -18.74 -9.65 7.15
N PRO A 172 -19.09 -10.84 7.68
CA PRO A 172 -18.21 -12.01 7.61
C PRO A 172 -17.84 -12.45 6.19
N TRP A 173 -18.69 -12.13 5.21
CA TRP A 173 -18.42 -12.48 3.81
C TRP A 173 -17.22 -11.78 3.20
N ILE A 174 -16.76 -10.64 3.77
CA ILE A 174 -15.51 -10.01 3.33
C ILE A 174 -14.30 -10.94 3.55
N PHE A 175 -14.39 -11.85 4.52
CA PHE A 175 -13.40 -12.88 4.79
C PHE A 175 -13.65 -14.15 3.99
N TYR A 176 -14.91 -14.60 3.89
CA TYR A 176 -15.25 -15.85 3.20
C TYR A 176 -14.99 -15.79 1.69
N ILE A 177 -14.95 -14.61 1.06
CA ILE A 177 -14.60 -14.45 -0.35
C ILE A 177 -13.19 -14.98 -0.68
N ASN A 178 -12.30 -15.06 0.30
CA ASN A 178 -10.96 -15.64 0.16
C ASN A 178 -10.97 -17.16 -0.01
N VAL A 179 -12.03 -17.85 0.44
CA VAL A 179 -12.11 -19.32 0.41
C VAL A 179 -12.13 -19.88 -1.01
N PRO A 180 -13.07 -19.49 -1.89
CA PRO A 180 -13.10 -20.01 -3.26
C PRO A 180 -11.84 -19.64 -4.04
N VAL A 181 -11.29 -18.45 -3.83
CA VAL A 181 -10.04 -18.01 -4.46
C VAL A 181 -8.86 -18.86 -4.02
N GLY A 182 -8.75 -19.11 -2.70
CA GLY A 182 -7.68 -19.94 -2.15
C GLY A 182 -7.77 -21.40 -2.62
N ILE A 183 -8.97 -21.98 -2.69
CA ILE A 183 -9.17 -23.34 -3.23
C ILE A 183 -8.69 -23.41 -4.69
N PHE A 184 -9.07 -22.44 -5.53
CA PHE A 184 -8.61 -22.35 -6.92
C PHE A 184 -7.07 -22.30 -7.01
N ILE A 185 -6.42 -21.45 -6.20
CA ILE A 185 -4.96 -21.32 -6.16
C ILE A 185 -4.32 -22.65 -5.77
N LEU A 186 -4.81 -23.30 -4.71
CA LEU A 186 -4.24 -24.55 -4.21
C LEU A 186 -4.37 -25.71 -5.20
N LEU A 187 -5.52 -25.86 -5.84
CA LEU A 187 -5.75 -26.90 -6.83
C LEU A 187 -4.86 -26.69 -8.08
N THR A 188 -4.80 -25.44 -8.55
CA THR A 188 -4.02 -25.10 -9.75
C THR A 188 -2.52 -25.24 -9.50
N LEU A 189 -1.99 -24.58 -8.47
CA LEU A 189 -0.54 -24.59 -8.21
C LEU A 189 -0.06 -25.93 -7.62
N GLY A 190 -0.91 -26.63 -6.88
CA GLY A 190 -0.63 -27.99 -6.42
C GLY A 190 -0.36 -28.96 -7.57
N GLN A 191 -1.00 -28.75 -8.74
CA GLN A 191 -0.76 -29.54 -9.94
C GLN A 191 0.41 -28.98 -10.76
N VAL A 192 0.42 -27.67 -11.05
CA VAL A 192 1.40 -27.02 -11.94
C VAL A 192 2.81 -27.02 -11.37
N LEU A 193 2.96 -26.83 -10.05
CA LEU A 193 4.26 -26.75 -9.35
C LEU A 193 4.58 -28.00 -8.54
N ASN A 194 3.85 -29.10 -8.74
CA ASN A 194 4.08 -30.34 -7.99
C ASN A 194 5.51 -30.85 -8.18
N GLY A 195 6.20 -31.15 -7.06
CA GLY A 195 7.56 -31.66 -7.04
C GLY A 195 8.64 -30.65 -7.45
N ARG A 196 8.27 -29.39 -7.74
CA ARG A 196 9.20 -28.31 -8.07
C ARG A 196 9.36 -27.41 -6.87
N ASP A 197 10.58 -27.15 -6.45
CA ASP A 197 10.91 -26.17 -5.42
C ASP A 197 12.41 -25.85 -5.44
N ASN A 198 12.78 -24.74 -4.81
CA ASN A 198 14.19 -24.39 -4.67
C ASN A 198 14.88 -25.25 -3.59
N PRO A 199 16.20 -25.45 -3.68
CA PRO A 199 16.97 -26.14 -2.65
C PRO A 199 16.79 -25.46 -1.29
N THR A 200 16.52 -26.25 -0.27
CA THR A 200 16.32 -25.75 1.11
C THR A 200 17.61 -25.85 1.90
N ARG A 201 17.85 -24.87 2.77
CA ARG A 201 18.97 -24.87 3.73
C ARG A 201 18.41 -24.85 5.14
N LYS A 202 18.93 -25.69 6.03
CA LYS A 202 18.56 -25.66 7.47
C LYS A 202 19.29 -24.49 8.15
N LEU A 203 18.78 -23.29 7.95
CA LEU A 203 19.28 -22.11 8.64
C LEU A 203 18.75 -22.08 10.09
N PRO A 204 19.59 -21.73 11.07
CA PRO A 204 19.11 -21.50 12.43
C PRO A 204 18.13 -20.34 12.47
N VAL A 205 17.23 -20.34 13.46
CA VAL A 205 16.30 -19.21 13.69
C VAL A 205 17.07 -18.15 14.45
N ASP A 206 17.12 -16.95 13.91
CA ASP A 206 17.60 -15.77 14.63
C ASP A 206 16.46 -15.22 15.50
N VAL A 207 16.34 -15.78 16.70
CA VAL A 207 15.27 -15.39 17.65
C VAL A 207 15.44 -13.94 18.08
N VAL A 208 16.68 -13.47 18.25
CA VAL A 208 16.95 -12.10 18.66
C VAL A 208 16.56 -11.11 17.59
N GLY A 209 16.97 -11.33 16.33
CA GLY A 209 16.56 -10.52 15.20
C GLY A 209 15.04 -10.50 15.01
N LEU A 210 14.37 -11.64 15.20
CA LEU A 210 12.91 -11.73 15.13
C LEU A 210 12.22 -10.87 16.22
N LEU A 211 12.67 -10.97 17.47
CA LEU A 211 12.11 -10.18 18.58
C LEU A 211 12.34 -8.68 18.37
N LEU A 212 13.55 -8.30 17.93
CA LEU A 212 13.87 -6.90 17.63
C LEU A 212 13.01 -6.38 16.47
N LEU A 213 12.78 -7.19 15.43
CA LEU A 213 11.90 -6.85 14.33
C LEU A 213 10.45 -6.63 14.82
N MET A 214 9.95 -7.55 15.65
CA MET A 214 8.60 -7.43 16.20
C MET A 214 8.43 -6.15 17.02
N VAL A 215 9.42 -5.84 17.87
CA VAL A 215 9.39 -4.62 18.71
C VAL A 215 9.49 -3.37 17.83
N ALA A 216 10.46 -3.30 16.92
CA ALA A 216 10.71 -2.13 16.08
C ALA A 216 9.53 -1.83 15.14
N VAL A 217 9.07 -2.83 14.38
CA VAL A 217 7.99 -2.65 13.42
C VAL A 217 6.65 -2.53 14.13
N GLY A 218 6.40 -3.32 15.18
CA GLY A 218 5.16 -3.27 15.93
C GLY A 218 4.96 -1.92 16.64
N SER A 219 5.99 -1.41 17.33
CA SER A 219 5.91 -0.08 17.97
C SER A 219 5.74 1.05 16.95
N LEU A 220 6.45 0.98 15.81
CA LEU A 220 6.29 1.95 14.73
C LEU A 220 4.86 1.94 14.19
N GLN A 221 4.30 0.76 13.91
CA GLN A 221 2.97 0.66 13.32
C GLN A 221 1.90 1.19 14.28
N ILE A 222 1.99 0.88 15.59
CA ILE A 222 1.06 1.41 16.59
C ILE A 222 1.22 2.93 16.74
N LEU A 223 2.46 3.43 16.71
CA LEU A 223 2.75 4.87 16.78
C LEU A 223 2.09 5.61 15.60
N LEU A 224 2.24 5.10 14.39
CA LEU A 224 1.68 5.71 13.19
C LEU A 224 0.15 5.64 13.18
N ASP A 225 -0.43 4.53 13.61
CA ASP A 225 -1.87 4.27 13.57
C ASP A 225 -2.62 5.09 14.64
N LYS A 226 -2.05 5.19 15.86
CA LYS A 226 -2.66 5.90 16.99
C LYS A 226 -2.14 7.32 17.20
N GLY A 227 -1.15 7.74 16.40
CA GLY A 227 -0.54 9.06 16.55
C GLY A 227 -1.54 10.20 16.43
N GLN A 228 -2.41 10.14 15.42
CA GLN A 228 -3.41 11.17 15.18
C GLN A 228 -4.53 11.15 16.23
N ASP A 229 -5.01 9.97 16.63
CA ASP A 229 -6.07 9.81 17.64
C ASP A 229 -5.65 10.35 19.02
N LEU A 230 -4.34 10.37 19.31
CA LEU A 230 -3.77 10.74 20.59
C LEU A 230 -2.96 12.06 20.56
N ASP A 231 -3.23 12.93 19.59
CA ASP A 231 -2.51 14.21 19.42
C ASP A 231 -0.99 14.09 19.41
N TRP A 232 -0.49 13.04 18.76
CA TRP A 232 0.94 12.79 18.53
C TRP A 232 1.78 12.89 19.82
N PHE A 233 2.85 13.65 19.78
CA PHE A 233 3.81 13.77 20.88
C PHE A 233 3.27 14.49 22.13
N SER A 234 2.03 14.97 22.12
CA SER A 234 1.35 15.49 23.31
C SER A 234 1.06 14.38 24.31
N ALA A 235 0.73 13.18 23.84
CA ALA A 235 0.42 12.03 24.66
C ALA A 235 1.68 11.27 25.12
N ALA A 236 1.73 10.90 26.40
CA ALA A 236 2.83 10.12 26.95
C ALA A 236 3.00 8.73 26.27
N PRO A 237 1.94 7.96 25.96
CA PRO A 237 2.09 6.68 25.26
C PRO A 237 2.79 6.81 23.91
N ILE A 238 2.50 7.85 23.12
CA ILE A 238 3.12 8.07 21.80
C ILE A 238 4.60 8.40 21.95
N ARG A 239 4.98 9.21 22.95
CA ARG A 239 6.40 9.49 23.25
C ARG A 239 7.17 8.22 23.62
N ILE A 240 6.58 7.36 24.44
CA ILE A 240 7.17 6.07 24.81
C ILE A 240 7.33 5.17 23.59
N LEU A 241 6.29 5.04 22.76
CA LEU A 241 6.34 4.28 21.52
C LEU A 241 7.41 4.81 20.56
N ALA A 242 7.58 6.12 20.44
CA ALA A 242 8.62 6.74 19.63
C ALA A 242 10.02 6.35 20.11
N VAL A 243 10.27 6.39 21.41
CA VAL A 243 11.54 5.95 22.01
C VAL A 243 11.78 4.46 21.74
N ILE A 244 10.78 3.61 21.98
CA ILE A 244 10.86 2.16 21.72
C ILE A 244 11.13 1.90 20.23
N THR A 245 10.48 2.64 19.33
CA THR A 245 10.68 2.53 17.89
C THR A 245 12.12 2.86 17.50
N VAL A 246 12.65 4.01 17.95
CA VAL A 246 14.01 4.44 17.63
C VAL A 246 15.04 3.45 18.16
N LEU A 247 14.93 3.07 19.43
CA LEU A 247 15.84 2.10 20.06
C LEU A 247 15.69 0.70 19.42
N GLY A 248 14.47 0.30 19.11
CA GLY A 248 14.17 -0.96 18.45
C GLY A 248 14.84 -1.05 17.07
N PHE A 249 14.68 -0.03 16.22
CA PHE A 249 15.34 0.00 14.91
C PHE A 249 16.86 0.12 15.02
N ALA A 250 17.39 0.92 15.93
CA ALA A 250 18.83 1.02 16.12
C ALA A 250 19.43 -0.34 16.54
N SER A 251 18.78 -1.03 17.47
CA SER A 251 19.19 -2.37 17.91
C SER A 251 19.04 -3.41 16.80
N LEU A 252 17.92 -3.39 16.06
CA LEU A 252 17.66 -4.28 14.92
C LEU A 252 18.73 -4.11 13.85
N ILE A 253 19.00 -2.88 13.40
CA ILE A 253 20.00 -2.61 12.35
C ILE A 253 21.39 -3.07 12.81
N THR A 254 21.77 -2.77 14.05
CA THR A 254 23.07 -3.19 14.60
C THR A 254 23.15 -4.71 14.62
N TRP A 255 22.12 -5.39 15.09
CA TRP A 255 22.07 -6.85 15.13
C TRP A 255 22.16 -7.48 13.72
N GLU A 256 21.33 -7.05 12.79
CA GLU A 256 21.27 -7.60 11.41
C GLU A 256 22.57 -7.37 10.62
N LEU A 257 23.35 -6.33 10.95
CA LEU A 257 24.65 -6.09 10.33
C LEU A 257 25.77 -6.97 10.93
N THR A 258 25.64 -7.39 12.20
CA THR A 258 26.65 -8.14 12.94
C THR A 258 26.36 -9.64 13.01
N ALA A 259 25.10 -10.05 12.95
CA ALA A 259 24.67 -11.43 13.04
C ALA A 259 25.26 -12.31 11.89
N GLN A 260 25.62 -13.55 12.23
CA GLN A 260 26.12 -14.52 11.24
C GLN A 260 25.03 -15.00 10.27
N HIS A 261 23.81 -15.15 10.78
CA HIS A 261 22.64 -15.60 10.01
C HIS A 261 21.46 -14.62 10.20
N PRO A 262 21.56 -13.39 9.68
CA PRO A 262 20.54 -12.38 9.87
C PRO A 262 19.22 -12.78 9.19
N ILE A 263 18.09 -12.39 9.78
CA ILE A 263 16.76 -12.54 9.17
C ILE A 263 16.62 -11.60 7.98
N LEU A 264 17.12 -10.36 8.14
CA LEU A 264 17.10 -9.34 7.11
C LEU A 264 18.50 -9.21 6.49
N ASP A 265 18.65 -9.58 5.22
CA ASP A 265 19.94 -9.36 4.53
C ASP A 265 20.10 -7.87 4.16
N LEU A 266 20.40 -7.02 5.15
CA LEU A 266 20.66 -5.59 4.93
C LEU A 266 21.88 -5.34 4.04
N ARG A 267 22.72 -6.34 3.84
CA ARG A 267 23.88 -6.26 2.93
C ARG A 267 23.46 -6.12 1.47
N LEU A 268 22.18 -6.41 1.15
CA LEU A 268 21.61 -6.16 -0.18
C LEU A 268 21.69 -4.68 -0.58
N PHE A 269 21.61 -3.75 0.39
CA PHE A 269 21.75 -2.31 0.13
C PHE A 269 23.17 -1.87 -0.30
N LYS A 270 24.17 -2.74 -0.19
CA LYS A 270 25.49 -2.49 -0.80
C LYS A 270 25.44 -2.54 -2.33
N GLU A 271 24.45 -3.27 -2.90
CA GLU A 271 24.21 -3.23 -4.34
C GLU A 271 23.45 -1.97 -4.71
N ARG A 272 24.13 -1.08 -5.47
CA ARG A 272 23.64 0.26 -5.80
C ARG A 272 22.27 0.25 -6.46
N ASN A 273 22.04 -0.66 -7.42
CA ASN A 273 20.75 -0.74 -8.11
C ASN A 273 19.62 -1.20 -7.19
N TYR A 274 19.92 -2.11 -6.27
CA TYR A 274 18.94 -2.55 -5.28
C TYR A 274 18.58 -1.42 -4.32
N ALA A 275 19.57 -0.71 -3.78
CA ALA A 275 19.34 0.41 -2.86
C ALA A 275 18.51 1.52 -3.51
N ILE A 276 18.91 1.97 -4.71
CA ILE A 276 18.23 3.06 -5.42
C ILE A 276 16.83 2.64 -5.85
N GLY A 277 16.66 1.45 -6.44
CA GLY A 277 15.36 0.98 -6.89
C GLY A 277 14.39 0.74 -5.73
N THR A 278 14.87 0.18 -4.61
CA THR A 278 14.05 -0.02 -3.39
C THR A 278 13.65 1.31 -2.76
N LEU A 279 14.58 2.26 -2.62
CA LEU A 279 14.29 3.57 -2.08
C LEU A 279 13.28 4.32 -2.98
N SER A 280 13.50 4.32 -4.30
CA SER A 280 12.60 5.01 -5.24
C SER A 280 11.20 4.41 -5.27
N VAL A 281 11.07 3.07 -5.24
CA VAL A 281 9.74 2.45 -5.22
C VAL A 281 9.03 2.67 -3.89
N SER A 282 9.75 2.65 -2.77
CA SER A 282 9.15 2.84 -1.44
C SER A 282 8.70 4.28 -1.22
N LEU A 283 9.53 5.27 -1.54
CA LEU A 283 9.17 6.70 -1.42
C LEU A 283 8.08 7.08 -2.43
N GLY A 284 8.23 6.65 -3.69
CA GLY A 284 7.22 6.93 -4.71
C GLY A 284 5.87 6.32 -4.35
N PHE A 285 5.84 5.08 -3.86
CA PHE A 285 4.62 4.43 -3.43
C PHE A 285 4.01 5.09 -2.18
N ALA A 286 4.82 5.54 -1.23
CA ALA A 286 4.33 6.25 -0.05
C ALA A 286 3.58 7.53 -0.44
N LEU A 287 4.18 8.38 -1.27
CA LEU A 287 3.55 9.63 -1.74
C LEU A 287 2.29 9.38 -2.58
N TYR A 288 2.33 8.36 -3.45
CA TYR A 288 1.17 7.91 -4.20
C TYR A 288 0.05 7.46 -3.27
N PHE A 289 0.38 6.67 -2.24
CA PHE A 289 -0.61 6.12 -1.31
C PHE A 289 -1.23 7.20 -0.42
N ALA A 290 -0.46 8.22 -0.02
CA ALA A 290 -1.01 9.40 0.65
C ALA A 290 -2.07 10.10 -0.22
N SER A 291 -1.79 10.28 -1.51
CA SER A 291 -2.77 10.85 -2.45
C SER A 291 -4.00 9.97 -2.62
N LEU A 292 -3.83 8.63 -2.61
CA LEU A 292 -4.92 7.66 -2.71
C LEU A 292 -5.87 7.73 -1.52
N VAL A 293 -5.39 8.14 -0.34
CA VAL A 293 -6.18 8.29 0.87
C VAL A 293 -6.81 9.68 0.94
N LEU A 294 -6.02 10.73 0.70
CA LEU A 294 -6.46 12.12 0.90
C LEU A 294 -7.51 12.59 -0.11
N VAL A 295 -7.39 12.20 -1.39
CA VAL A 295 -8.34 12.69 -2.41
C VAL A 295 -9.75 12.18 -2.16
N PRO A 296 -10.02 10.87 -1.92
CA PRO A 296 -11.36 10.42 -1.55
C PRO A 296 -11.86 10.99 -0.21
N LEU A 297 -10.96 11.19 0.75
CA LEU A 297 -11.31 11.80 2.03
C LEU A 297 -11.83 13.23 1.82
N TRP A 298 -11.07 14.07 1.12
CA TRP A 298 -11.47 15.44 0.77
C TRP A 298 -12.80 15.48 0.00
N LEU A 299 -13.02 14.59 -0.95
CA LEU A 299 -14.27 14.50 -1.70
C LEU A 299 -15.47 14.22 -0.79
N GLN A 300 -15.30 13.39 0.24
CA GLN A 300 -16.37 13.02 1.15
C GLN A 300 -16.61 14.09 2.22
N THR A 301 -15.56 14.64 2.82
CA THR A 301 -15.68 15.59 3.93
C THR A 301 -16.04 17.00 3.46
N GLU A 302 -15.39 17.48 2.37
CA GLU A 302 -15.47 18.87 1.95
C GLU A 302 -16.40 19.09 0.74
N MET A 303 -16.43 18.12 -0.19
CA MET A 303 -17.23 18.21 -1.40
C MET A 303 -18.63 17.59 -1.25
N GLY A 304 -18.90 16.92 -0.12
CA GLY A 304 -20.18 16.26 0.16
C GLY A 304 -20.48 15.05 -0.73
N TYR A 305 -19.46 14.44 -1.35
CA TYR A 305 -19.65 13.24 -2.13
C TYR A 305 -19.92 12.04 -1.22
N THR A 306 -20.82 11.17 -1.65
CA THR A 306 -20.94 9.85 -1.00
C THR A 306 -19.68 9.03 -1.26
N ALA A 307 -19.41 8.02 -0.42
CA ALA A 307 -18.30 7.10 -0.61
C ALA A 307 -18.29 6.47 -2.01
N THR A 308 -19.47 6.14 -2.55
CA THR A 308 -19.65 5.60 -3.91
C THR A 308 -19.17 6.59 -4.97
N TRP A 309 -19.58 7.85 -4.90
CA TRP A 309 -19.19 8.87 -5.88
C TRP A 309 -17.70 9.24 -5.78
N ALA A 310 -17.15 9.30 -4.56
CA ALA A 310 -15.71 9.48 -4.36
C ALA A 310 -14.91 8.31 -4.95
N GLY A 311 -15.41 7.07 -4.81
CA GLY A 311 -14.86 5.88 -5.43
C GLY A 311 -14.92 5.93 -6.97
N ILE A 312 -16.04 6.35 -7.55
CA ILE A 312 -16.21 6.49 -9.02
C ILE A 312 -15.24 7.57 -9.56
N ALA A 313 -15.10 8.71 -8.87
CA ALA A 313 -14.19 9.78 -9.28
C ALA A 313 -12.72 9.33 -9.30
N THR A 314 -12.33 8.43 -8.40
CA THR A 314 -10.95 7.93 -8.27
C THR A 314 -10.70 6.59 -8.96
N ALA A 315 -11.73 5.82 -9.32
CA ALA A 315 -11.62 4.52 -10.01
C ALA A 315 -10.77 4.57 -11.31
N PRO A 316 -10.81 5.65 -12.15
CA PRO A 316 -10.00 5.74 -13.35
C PRO A 316 -8.49 5.57 -13.10
N LEU A 317 -8.01 5.86 -11.88
CA LEU A 317 -6.63 5.62 -11.47
C LEU A 317 -6.23 4.14 -11.60
N GLY A 318 -7.03 3.23 -11.04
CA GLY A 318 -6.74 1.79 -11.12
C GLY A 318 -6.92 1.25 -12.55
N ILE A 319 -7.95 1.70 -13.25
CA ILE A 319 -8.22 1.31 -14.64
C ILE A 319 -7.06 1.69 -15.55
N ALA A 320 -6.57 2.93 -15.47
CA ALA A 320 -5.43 3.40 -16.27
C ALA A 320 -4.16 2.58 -15.99
N GLY A 321 -3.88 2.28 -14.70
CA GLY A 321 -2.76 1.43 -14.29
C GLY A 321 -2.81 0.04 -14.93
N VAL A 322 -3.98 -0.60 -14.91
CA VAL A 322 -4.18 -1.95 -15.47
C VAL A 322 -4.09 -1.94 -17.00
N VAL A 323 -4.76 -0.99 -17.66
CA VAL A 323 -4.79 -0.90 -19.14
C VAL A 323 -3.41 -0.60 -19.71
N LEU A 324 -2.62 0.26 -19.05
CA LEU A 324 -1.29 0.64 -19.55
C LEU A 324 -0.21 -0.39 -19.23
N ALA A 325 -0.36 -1.21 -18.21
CA ALA A 325 0.66 -2.16 -17.76
C ALA A 325 1.21 -3.09 -18.88
N PRO A 326 0.39 -3.69 -19.77
CA PRO A 326 0.91 -4.52 -20.86
C PRO A 326 1.77 -3.75 -21.88
N PHE A 327 1.46 -2.46 -22.12
CA PHE A 327 2.24 -1.60 -23.02
C PHE A 327 3.62 -1.31 -22.43
N ILE A 328 3.70 -1.11 -21.10
CA ILE A 328 4.97 -0.92 -20.39
C ILE A 328 5.86 -2.16 -20.54
N GLY A 329 5.29 -3.36 -20.43
CA GLY A 329 6.01 -4.61 -20.64
C GLY A 329 6.68 -4.69 -22.01
N ARG A 330 6.01 -4.22 -23.07
CA ARG A 330 6.58 -4.15 -24.44
C ARG A 330 7.67 -3.06 -24.53
N LEU A 331 7.39 -1.89 -23.97
CA LEU A 331 8.28 -0.73 -24.05
C LEU A 331 9.61 -0.99 -23.32
N MET A 332 9.61 -1.76 -22.23
CA MET A 332 10.81 -2.17 -21.51
C MET A 332 11.80 -3.02 -22.32
N GLN A 333 11.35 -3.66 -23.40
CA GLN A 333 12.25 -4.42 -24.27
C GLN A 333 13.16 -3.51 -25.10
N HIS A 334 12.71 -2.31 -25.41
CA HIS A 334 13.39 -1.36 -26.29
C HIS A 334 13.95 -0.15 -25.55
N THR A 335 13.37 0.22 -24.40
CA THR A 335 13.71 1.44 -23.64
C THR A 335 14.47 1.10 -22.36
N ASP A 336 15.33 2.03 -21.89
CA ASP A 336 15.99 1.90 -20.60
C ASP A 336 14.96 1.99 -19.46
N ALA A 337 15.06 1.07 -18.50
CA ALA A 337 14.16 1.03 -17.34
C ALA A 337 14.14 2.34 -16.54
N ARG A 338 15.26 3.08 -16.52
CA ARG A 338 15.34 4.39 -15.83
C ARG A 338 14.46 5.45 -16.49
N VAL A 339 14.41 5.47 -17.82
CA VAL A 339 13.55 6.39 -18.57
C VAL A 339 12.07 6.10 -18.29
N LEU A 340 11.70 4.82 -18.27
CA LEU A 340 10.32 4.42 -17.96
C LEU A 340 9.95 4.73 -16.51
N ALA A 341 10.84 4.46 -15.56
CA ALA A 341 10.63 4.87 -14.17
C ALA A 341 10.51 6.40 -14.01
N SER A 342 11.27 7.18 -14.81
CA SER A 342 11.14 8.64 -14.83
C SER A 342 9.75 9.09 -15.31
N MET A 343 9.16 8.38 -16.29
CA MET A 343 7.80 8.68 -16.76
C MET A 343 6.75 8.52 -15.63
N ALA A 344 6.92 7.56 -14.72
CA ALA A 344 6.05 7.44 -13.55
C ALA A 344 6.02 8.75 -12.74
N PHE A 345 7.20 9.25 -12.39
CA PHE A 345 7.33 10.47 -11.59
C PHE A 345 6.89 11.71 -12.35
N ILE A 346 7.15 11.79 -13.66
CA ILE A 346 6.68 12.90 -14.50
C ILE A 346 5.13 12.93 -14.52
N CYS A 347 4.47 11.79 -14.70
CA CYS A 347 3.02 11.72 -14.62
C CYS A 347 2.51 12.15 -13.24
N TRP A 348 3.16 11.73 -12.17
CA TRP A 348 2.75 12.08 -10.80
C TRP A 348 3.02 13.53 -10.45
N ILE A 349 4.14 14.10 -10.92
CA ILE A 349 4.41 15.55 -10.82
C ILE A 349 3.31 16.32 -11.55
N GLY A 350 3.01 15.92 -12.80
CA GLY A 350 1.95 16.56 -13.59
C GLY A 350 0.58 16.46 -12.92
N ALA A 351 0.20 15.29 -12.38
CA ALA A 351 -1.04 15.12 -11.66
C ALA A 351 -1.09 15.96 -10.37
N SER A 352 0.03 16.06 -9.64
CA SER A 352 0.12 16.86 -8.42
C SER A 352 0.03 18.37 -8.72
N LEU A 353 0.72 18.85 -9.76
CA LEU A 353 0.61 20.25 -10.21
C LEU A 353 -0.79 20.56 -10.75
N TRP A 354 -1.44 19.61 -11.42
CA TRP A 354 -2.82 19.76 -11.87
C TRP A 354 -3.78 19.94 -10.69
N ARG A 355 -3.57 19.23 -9.57
CA ARG A 355 -4.38 19.37 -8.34
C ARG A 355 -4.28 20.74 -7.68
N MET A 356 -3.26 21.53 -7.95
CA MET A 356 -3.19 22.91 -7.47
C MET A 356 -4.29 23.80 -8.04
N TYR A 357 -4.98 23.35 -9.09
CA TYR A 357 -6.15 24.00 -9.69
C TYR A 357 -7.48 23.39 -9.22
N PHE A 358 -7.44 22.54 -8.17
CA PHE A 358 -8.69 22.02 -7.59
C PHE A 358 -9.38 23.10 -6.82
N GLU A 359 -10.71 23.15 -7.00
CA GLU A 359 -11.64 24.09 -6.38
C GLU A 359 -12.81 23.32 -5.77
N THR A 360 -13.56 23.97 -4.90
CA THR A 360 -14.72 23.35 -4.23
C THR A 360 -15.95 23.13 -5.12
N ASN A 361 -15.91 23.55 -6.39
CA ASN A 361 -17.00 23.41 -7.37
C ASN A 361 -16.59 22.65 -8.62
N LEU A 362 -15.60 21.75 -8.51
CA LEU A 362 -15.10 20.98 -9.66
C LEU A 362 -16.09 19.92 -10.14
N ASP A 363 -16.12 19.75 -11.47
CA ASP A 363 -16.79 18.61 -12.08
C ASP A 363 -16.03 17.30 -11.79
N ILE A 364 -16.77 16.22 -11.57
CA ILE A 364 -16.26 14.86 -11.36
C ILE A 364 -15.33 14.41 -12.51
N GLN A 365 -15.60 14.85 -13.74
CA GLN A 365 -14.76 14.52 -14.90
C GLN A 365 -13.35 15.08 -14.77
N PHE A 366 -13.19 16.27 -14.22
CA PHE A 366 -11.89 16.92 -14.01
C PHE A 366 -11.06 16.12 -13.01
N ILE A 367 -11.68 15.64 -11.94
CA ILE A 367 -11.05 14.75 -10.94
C ILE A 367 -10.72 13.39 -11.57
N GLY A 368 -11.61 12.86 -12.40
CA GLY A 368 -11.42 11.61 -13.13
C GLY A 368 -10.20 11.65 -14.06
N TRP A 369 -10.02 12.71 -14.83
CA TRP A 369 -8.85 12.85 -15.71
C TRP A 369 -7.54 13.01 -14.93
N ASN A 370 -7.54 13.72 -13.80
CA ASN A 370 -6.40 13.74 -12.88
C ASN A 370 -6.07 12.34 -12.37
N SER A 371 -7.10 11.55 -12.04
CA SER A 371 -6.96 10.16 -11.60
C SER A 371 -6.39 9.26 -12.70
N VAL A 372 -6.77 9.46 -13.98
CA VAL A 372 -6.17 8.76 -15.14
C VAL A 372 -4.67 9.04 -15.23
N LEU A 373 -4.26 10.31 -15.11
CA LEU A 373 -2.84 10.68 -15.17
C LEU A 373 -2.05 10.08 -14.02
N MET A 374 -2.63 10.07 -12.82
CA MET A 374 -2.03 9.44 -11.65
C MET A 374 -1.89 7.91 -11.84
N GLY A 375 -2.91 7.28 -12.40
CA GLY A 375 -2.93 5.85 -12.75
C GLY A 375 -1.91 5.49 -13.85
N ALA A 376 -1.74 6.35 -14.84
CA ALA A 376 -0.69 6.17 -15.85
C ALA A 376 0.69 6.11 -15.19
N GLY A 377 0.97 7.02 -14.24
CA GLY A 377 2.21 6.98 -13.46
C GLY A 377 2.42 5.66 -12.73
N THR A 378 1.37 5.08 -12.12
CA THR A 378 1.50 3.80 -11.40
C THR A 378 1.91 2.64 -12.30
N ALA A 379 1.44 2.60 -13.55
CA ALA A 379 1.83 1.57 -14.52
C ALA A 379 3.35 1.60 -14.80
N PHE A 380 3.95 2.79 -14.85
CA PHE A 380 5.37 2.98 -15.08
C PHE A 380 6.25 2.79 -13.83
N LEU A 381 5.68 2.63 -12.62
CA LEU A 381 6.47 2.56 -11.39
C LEU A 381 7.07 1.19 -11.14
N PHE A 382 6.21 0.19 -10.92
CA PHE A 382 6.65 -1.08 -10.33
C PHE A 382 7.55 -1.87 -11.26
N THR A 383 7.12 -2.09 -12.50
CA THR A 383 7.84 -2.96 -13.44
C THR A 383 9.28 -2.48 -13.71
N PRO A 384 9.53 -1.19 -14.02
CA PRO A 384 10.88 -0.71 -14.24
C PRO A 384 11.75 -0.67 -12.98
N LEU A 385 11.21 -0.18 -11.85
CA LEU A 385 12.00 -0.03 -10.62
C LEU A 385 12.35 -1.38 -10.00
N VAL A 386 11.44 -2.35 -10.00
CA VAL A 386 11.73 -3.71 -9.56
C VAL A 386 12.75 -4.38 -10.47
N ALA A 387 12.65 -4.19 -11.80
CA ALA A 387 13.64 -4.69 -12.75
C ALA A 387 15.03 -4.08 -12.50
N ILE A 388 15.12 -2.78 -12.18
CA ILE A 388 16.38 -2.12 -11.77
C ILE A 388 16.91 -2.75 -10.48
N SER A 389 16.07 -2.89 -9.44
CA SER A 389 16.46 -3.44 -8.14
C SER A 389 17.03 -4.85 -8.25
N LEU A 390 16.43 -5.71 -9.06
CA LEU A 390 16.82 -7.12 -9.19
C LEU A 390 17.93 -7.35 -10.22
N SER A 391 18.29 -6.35 -11.03
CA SER A 391 19.13 -6.51 -12.23
C SER A 391 20.52 -7.13 -11.98
N ARG A 392 21.05 -7.03 -10.77
CA ARG A 392 22.40 -7.49 -10.41
C ARG A 392 22.41 -8.51 -9.28
N LEU A 393 21.23 -8.91 -8.79
CA LEU A 393 21.12 -9.87 -7.71
C LEU A 393 21.12 -11.31 -8.24
N PRO A 394 21.79 -12.25 -7.54
CA PRO A 394 21.71 -13.66 -7.86
C PRO A 394 20.28 -14.20 -7.58
N PRO A 395 19.81 -15.21 -8.34
CA PRO A 395 18.43 -15.73 -8.23
C PRO A 395 18.05 -16.19 -6.82
N GLU A 396 19.01 -16.74 -6.06
CA GLU A 396 18.77 -17.24 -4.70
C GLU A 396 18.40 -16.10 -3.72
N LYS A 397 18.84 -14.87 -4.00
CA LYS A 397 18.57 -13.69 -3.14
C LYS A 397 17.30 -12.95 -3.53
N ILE A 398 16.66 -13.27 -4.65
CA ILE A 398 15.45 -12.55 -5.13
C ILE A 398 14.33 -12.57 -4.10
N PRO A 399 13.95 -13.69 -3.44
CA PRO A 399 12.86 -13.67 -2.47
C PRO A 399 13.16 -12.80 -1.25
N ALA A 400 14.39 -12.81 -0.75
CA ALA A 400 14.81 -11.95 0.36
C ALA A 400 14.79 -10.46 -0.03
N ALA A 401 15.29 -10.15 -1.24
CA ALA A 401 15.29 -8.80 -1.78
C ALA A 401 13.85 -8.25 -1.95
N LEU A 402 12.95 -9.05 -2.51
CA LEU A 402 11.55 -8.69 -2.68
C LEU A 402 10.81 -8.58 -1.34
N GLY A 403 11.11 -9.47 -0.38
CA GLY A 403 10.55 -9.40 0.98
C GLY A 403 10.91 -8.07 1.65
N LEU A 404 12.19 -7.72 1.65
CA LEU A 404 12.69 -6.47 2.25
C LEU A 404 12.17 -5.23 1.50
N GLN A 405 12.14 -5.26 0.15
CA GLN A 405 11.59 -4.18 -0.67
C GLN A 405 10.09 -3.96 -0.39
N ASN A 406 9.30 -5.04 -0.32
CA ASN A 406 7.88 -4.94 -0.01
C ASN A 406 7.63 -4.47 1.43
N ALA A 407 8.46 -4.89 2.40
CA ALA A 407 8.38 -4.40 3.77
C ALA A 407 8.60 -2.88 3.85
N LEU A 408 9.66 -2.37 3.22
CA LEU A 408 9.94 -0.93 3.19
C LEU A 408 8.85 -0.14 2.45
N ARG A 409 8.32 -0.68 1.36
CA ARG A 409 7.22 -0.08 0.63
C ARG A 409 5.95 0.02 1.49
N MET A 410 5.59 -1.04 2.23
CA MET A 410 4.43 -1.04 3.12
C MET A 410 4.64 -0.13 4.34
N THR A 411 5.84 -0.11 4.91
CA THR A 411 6.19 0.86 5.95
C THR A 411 6.04 2.30 5.44
N GLY A 412 6.52 2.58 4.22
CA GLY A 412 6.33 3.88 3.57
C GLY A 412 4.85 4.24 3.40
N ALA A 413 4.01 3.28 3.00
CA ALA A 413 2.56 3.47 2.91
C ALA A 413 1.92 3.78 4.27
N SER A 414 2.35 3.11 5.35
CA SER A 414 1.87 3.38 6.71
C SER A 414 2.21 4.82 7.15
N PHE A 415 3.44 5.28 6.89
CA PHE A 415 3.79 6.70 7.10
C PHE A 415 2.89 7.64 6.31
N ALA A 416 2.60 7.30 5.07
CA ALA A 416 1.79 8.12 4.18
C ALA A 416 0.33 8.26 4.66
N VAL A 417 -0.27 7.14 5.10
CA VAL A 417 -1.64 7.11 5.64
C VAL A 417 -1.74 7.91 6.94
N SER A 418 -0.71 7.87 7.77
CA SER A 418 -0.70 8.55 9.06
C SER A 418 -0.33 10.03 8.96
N LEU A 419 0.76 10.35 8.24
CA LEU A 419 1.28 11.71 8.16
C LEU A 419 0.56 12.56 7.10
N GLY A 420 -0.03 11.95 6.08
CA GLY A 420 -0.76 12.66 5.04
C GLY A 420 -1.95 13.47 5.58
N PRO A 421 -2.92 12.84 6.24
CA PRO A 421 -4.03 13.54 6.89
C PRO A 421 -3.55 14.53 7.97
N ALA A 422 -2.56 14.16 8.79
CA ALA A 422 -2.01 15.05 9.81
C ALA A 422 -1.40 16.34 9.20
N PHE A 423 -0.67 16.22 8.09
CA PHE A 423 -0.17 17.37 7.34
C PHE A 423 -1.31 18.22 6.79
N TRP A 424 -2.31 17.58 6.21
CA TRP A 424 -3.50 18.23 5.64
C TRP A 424 -4.26 19.02 6.70
N ASP A 425 -4.59 18.42 7.84
CA ASP A 425 -5.29 19.08 8.95
C ASP A 425 -4.46 20.24 9.55
N HIS A 426 -3.14 20.05 9.67
CA HIS A 426 -2.26 21.10 10.18
C HIS A 426 -2.24 22.31 9.25
N ARG A 427 -2.12 22.09 7.93
CA ARG A 427 -2.16 23.15 6.93
C ARG A 427 -3.54 23.80 6.83
N ALA A 428 -4.62 23.01 6.95
CA ALA A 428 -5.98 23.54 6.97
C ALA A 428 -6.19 24.50 8.12
N ARG A 429 -5.73 24.16 9.34
CA ARG A 429 -5.80 25.08 10.50
C ARG A 429 -5.04 26.38 10.25
N GLN A 430 -3.87 26.35 9.62
CA GLN A 430 -3.12 27.55 9.27
C GLN A 430 -3.90 28.43 8.28
N HIS A 431 -4.40 27.84 7.18
CA HIS A 431 -5.21 28.55 6.21
C HIS A 431 -6.51 29.07 6.81
N GLN A 432 -7.13 28.33 7.73
CA GLN A 432 -8.35 28.78 8.43
C GLN A 432 -8.08 30.06 9.24
N VAL A 433 -6.97 30.14 9.97
CA VAL A 433 -6.57 31.35 10.71
C VAL A 433 -6.31 32.49 9.71
N ASP A 434 -5.52 32.27 8.66
CA ASP A 434 -5.17 33.27 7.67
C ASP A 434 -6.42 33.83 6.93
N LEU A 435 -7.39 32.98 6.63
CA LEU A 435 -8.65 33.37 6.00
C LEU A 435 -9.58 34.11 6.98
N ALA A 436 -9.65 33.63 8.22
CA ALA A 436 -10.47 34.26 9.27
C ALA A 436 -9.95 35.66 9.64
N GLU A 437 -8.63 35.85 9.70
CA GLU A 437 -8.03 37.16 9.97
C GLU A 437 -8.35 38.21 8.89
N ARG A 438 -8.54 37.78 7.65
CA ARG A 438 -8.96 38.66 6.54
C ARG A 438 -10.44 39.00 6.56
N MET A 439 -11.26 38.18 7.23
CA MET A 439 -12.71 38.40 7.35
C MET A 439 -13.03 39.19 8.64
N THR A 440 -12.77 40.47 8.62
CA THR A 440 -13.16 41.38 9.73
C THR A 440 -14.54 41.98 9.52
N PRO A 441 -15.27 42.37 10.59
CA PRO A 441 -16.56 43.08 10.47
C PRO A 441 -16.47 44.40 9.70
N PHE A 442 -15.26 44.94 9.52
CA PHE A 442 -14.98 46.17 8.79
C PHE A 442 -14.62 45.97 7.33
N ASP A 443 -14.44 44.69 6.91
CA ASP A 443 -14.21 44.38 5.51
C ASP A 443 -15.50 44.36 4.72
N HIS A 444 -15.51 45.10 3.62
CA HIS A 444 -16.70 45.27 2.76
C HIS A 444 -17.24 43.92 2.24
N TRP A 445 -16.35 42.98 1.88
CA TRP A 445 -16.74 41.69 1.36
C TRP A 445 -17.38 40.81 2.44
N SER A 446 -16.87 40.87 3.67
CA SER A 446 -17.42 40.12 4.82
C SER A 446 -18.80 40.61 5.19
N ALA A 447 -18.98 41.94 5.25
CA ALA A 447 -20.28 42.58 5.51
C ALA A 447 -21.30 42.23 4.41
N GLN A 448 -20.90 42.34 3.14
CA GLN A 448 -21.77 42.01 2.01
C GLN A 448 -22.16 40.53 1.97
N ALA A 449 -21.20 39.60 2.28
CA ALA A 449 -21.51 38.20 2.36
C ALA A 449 -22.49 37.86 3.48
N GLN A 450 -22.34 38.51 4.63
CA GLN A 450 -23.28 38.36 5.76
C GLN A 450 -24.67 38.92 5.43
N ASP A 451 -24.75 40.08 4.78
CA ASP A 451 -26.01 40.67 4.34
C ASP A 451 -26.73 39.81 3.30
N ASN A 452 -25.98 39.23 2.34
CA ASN A 452 -26.54 38.31 1.36
C ASN A 452 -27.12 37.05 2.03
N LEU A 453 -26.46 36.48 3.02
CA LEU A 453 -26.93 35.31 3.77
C LEU A 453 -28.14 35.66 4.64
N ASN A 454 -28.16 36.84 5.25
CA ASN A 454 -29.33 37.34 6.00
C ASN A 454 -30.53 37.55 5.07
N ASN A 455 -30.32 38.08 3.85
CA ASN A 455 -31.36 38.26 2.84
C ASN A 455 -31.94 36.95 2.31
N LEU A 456 -31.18 35.83 2.41
CA LEU A 456 -31.65 34.48 2.14
C LEU A 456 -32.45 33.86 3.30
N GLY A 457 -32.71 34.63 4.37
CA GLY A 457 -33.54 34.22 5.51
C GLY A 457 -32.79 33.55 6.64
N LEU A 458 -31.44 33.53 6.62
CA LEU A 458 -30.65 33.02 7.73
C LEU A 458 -30.61 34.05 8.88
N SER A 459 -30.63 33.54 10.12
CA SER A 459 -30.37 34.41 11.28
C SER A 459 -28.92 34.91 11.25
N ALA A 460 -28.59 35.98 11.94
CA ALA A 460 -27.22 36.49 12.03
C ALA A 460 -26.22 35.41 12.50
N GLN A 461 -26.62 34.55 13.44
CA GLN A 461 -25.83 33.44 13.89
C GLN A 461 -25.69 32.35 12.81
N GLY A 462 -26.78 32.03 12.08
CA GLY A 462 -26.74 31.07 10.97
C GLY A 462 -25.88 31.56 9.80
N ALA A 463 -25.85 32.86 9.54
CA ALA A 463 -24.99 33.48 8.54
C ALA A 463 -23.50 33.35 8.93
N LEU A 464 -23.15 33.60 10.20
CA LEU A 464 -21.78 33.41 10.72
C LEU A 464 -21.36 31.94 10.67
N GLU A 465 -22.22 31.01 11.04
CA GLU A 465 -21.91 29.56 10.93
C GLU A 465 -21.71 29.14 9.46
N SER A 466 -22.50 29.66 8.53
CA SER A 466 -22.33 29.39 7.11
C SER A 466 -21.02 29.93 6.56
N LEU A 467 -20.63 31.15 6.98
CA LEU A 467 -19.32 31.71 6.62
C LEU A 467 -18.19 30.90 7.22
N ALA A 468 -18.26 30.51 8.49
CA ALA A 468 -17.26 29.68 9.14
C ALA A 468 -17.06 28.33 8.42
N ARG A 469 -18.16 27.66 8.03
CA ARG A 469 -18.09 26.42 7.23
C ARG A 469 -17.46 26.66 5.85
N THR A 470 -17.74 27.81 5.23
CA THR A 470 -17.14 28.16 3.93
C THR A 470 -15.63 28.37 4.07
N ILE A 471 -15.20 29.09 5.12
CA ILE A 471 -13.77 29.28 5.43
C ILE A 471 -13.10 27.93 5.67
N ASP A 472 -13.70 27.09 6.49
CA ASP A 472 -13.16 25.75 6.80
C ASP A 472 -12.99 24.90 5.53
N ARG A 473 -14.01 24.85 4.69
CA ARG A 473 -13.98 24.14 3.41
C ARG A 473 -12.89 24.66 2.47
N GLN A 474 -12.71 25.99 2.39
CA GLN A 474 -11.67 26.60 1.57
C GLN A 474 -10.27 26.35 2.15
N ALA A 475 -10.14 26.38 3.47
CA ALA A 475 -8.89 26.08 4.16
C ALA A 475 -8.42 24.64 3.90
N HIS A 476 -9.32 23.66 3.97
CA HIS A 476 -9.02 22.27 3.64
C HIS A 476 -8.69 22.06 2.17
N MET A 477 -9.33 22.81 1.26
CA MET A 477 -8.97 22.78 -0.16
C MET A 477 -7.56 23.34 -0.40
N LEU A 478 -7.23 24.48 0.19
CA LEU A 478 -5.87 25.07 0.08
C LEU A 478 -4.82 24.13 0.67
N ALA A 479 -5.13 23.47 1.78
CA ALA A 479 -4.25 22.47 2.37
C ALA A 479 -4.03 21.26 1.45
N LEU A 480 -5.03 20.84 0.67
CA LEU A 480 -4.86 19.81 -0.36
C LEU A 480 -3.94 20.27 -1.50
N ASN A 481 -4.04 21.54 -1.89
CA ASN A 481 -3.15 22.15 -2.89
C ASN A 481 -1.70 22.19 -2.38
N ASP A 482 -1.48 22.58 -1.11
CA ASP A 482 -0.17 22.55 -0.47
C ASP A 482 0.42 21.14 -0.40
N PHE A 483 -0.39 20.16 -0.01
CA PHE A 483 0.01 18.75 -0.03
C PHE A 483 0.41 18.30 -1.43
N SER A 484 -0.34 18.73 -2.45
CA SER A 484 -0.06 18.38 -3.85
C SER A 484 1.24 19.02 -4.34
N LEU A 485 1.50 20.28 -3.97
CA LEU A 485 2.77 20.95 -4.28
C LEU A 485 3.96 20.29 -3.59
N ALA A 486 3.84 19.97 -2.29
CA ALA A 486 4.88 19.26 -1.56
C ALA A 486 5.15 17.88 -2.18
N SER A 487 4.10 17.15 -2.58
CA SER A 487 4.21 15.87 -3.26
C SER A 487 4.93 16.01 -4.61
N ALA A 488 4.67 17.07 -5.39
CA ALA A 488 5.35 17.32 -6.65
C ALA A 488 6.86 17.51 -6.45
N TRP A 489 7.28 18.29 -5.45
CA TRP A 489 8.70 18.47 -5.13
C TRP A 489 9.36 17.16 -4.67
N LEU A 490 8.69 16.38 -3.84
CA LEU A 490 9.21 15.09 -3.41
C LEU A 490 9.32 14.10 -4.58
N PHE A 491 8.36 14.08 -5.51
CA PHE A 491 8.48 13.27 -6.74
C PHE A 491 9.65 13.74 -7.62
N CYS A 492 9.93 15.04 -7.71
CA CYS A 492 11.13 15.56 -8.40
C CYS A 492 12.42 15.03 -7.75
N ALA A 493 12.48 15.01 -6.41
CA ALA A 493 13.62 14.46 -5.70
C ALA A 493 13.80 12.96 -5.96
N VAL A 494 12.72 12.17 -5.93
CA VAL A 494 12.78 10.73 -6.23
C VAL A 494 13.16 10.50 -7.69
N LEU A 495 12.66 11.31 -8.63
CA LEU A 495 13.06 11.27 -10.04
C LEU A 495 14.58 11.42 -10.19
N ALA A 496 15.20 12.38 -9.48
CA ALA A 496 16.65 12.56 -9.49
C ALA A 496 17.39 11.32 -8.92
N ILE A 497 16.87 10.71 -7.85
CA ILE A 497 17.43 9.49 -7.25
C ILE A 497 17.45 8.32 -8.25
N VAL A 498 16.42 8.15 -9.08
CA VAL A 498 16.37 7.08 -10.09
C VAL A 498 17.56 7.12 -11.03
N TRP A 499 18.03 8.30 -11.41
CA TRP A 499 19.18 8.45 -12.33
C TRP A 499 20.54 8.09 -11.69
N LEU A 500 20.58 7.94 -10.38
CA LEU A 500 21.77 7.39 -9.71
C LEU A 500 21.91 5.88 -9.94
N ALA A 501 20.86 5.16 -10.39
CA ALA A 501 20.97 3.75 -10.73
C ALA A 501 21.82 3.53 -11.99
N ARG A 502 22.51 2.40 -12.06
CA ARG A 502 23.25 1.99 -13.28
C ARG A 502 22.30 1.29 -14.24
N SER A 503 22.43 1.56 -15.54
CA SER A 503 21.58 0.93 -16.55
C SER A 503 21.65 -0.60 -16.50
N PRO A 504 20.52 -1.31 -16.48
CA PRO A 504 20.50 -2.78 -16.54
C PRO A 504 21.08 -3.33 -17.85
N LYS A 505 21.03 -2.57 -18.95
CA LYS A 505 21.54 -2.97 -20.29
C LYS A 505 23.06 -2.88 -20.43
N ALA A 506 23.80 -2.29 -19.49
CA ALA A 506 25.26 -2.09 -19.58
C ALA A 506 26.10 -3.38 -19.41
N LYS A 507 25.52 -4.57 -19.35
CA LYS A 507 26.23 -5.87 -19.26
C LYS A 507 26.18 -6.71 -20.54
N ALA A 508 25.70 -6.17 -21.66
CA ALA A 508 25.69 -6.87 -22.95
C ALA A 508 26.82 -6.37 -23.88
N LYS A 509 27.99 -6.03 -23.30
CA LYS A 509 29.25 -5.85 -24.03
C LYS A 509 30.36 -6.65 -23.39
#